data_79c61a5089a4b617c5f61927293fddde
#
_entry.id   79c61a5089a4b617c5f61927293fddde
#
_cell.length_a   1.000
_cell.length_b   1.000
_cell.length_c   1.000
_cell.angle_alpha   90.00
_cell.angle_beta   90.00
_cell.angle_gamma   90.00
#
_symmetry.space_group_name_H-M   'P 1'
#
loop_
_entity.id
_entity.type
_entity.pdbx_description
1 polymer ?
#
loop_
_entity_poly.entity_id
_entity_poly.type
_entity_poly.pdbx_seq_one_letter_code
_entity_poly.pdbx_strand_id
1 'polypeptide(L)'
;MPHTKKSLIFDATLLKNQSSIPPQFIWPDHEKPGAAHAPPELDVPLIDLGGFLSGDPVAAAKAAELVGEACGKHGFFLVVNHGVDAKLISDAQFYMDNFFEQPLHEKERALRKLGEHCGYASSFTGRFSSKLPWKETLSFEYSAQEGSSHIVEDYFEKTLGPDFAHLGKVYQEYCSSMSRLSLGIMELLGMSLGVNRNHFKEFFQGNESIMRLNYYPPCQKPDQTLGTGPHCDPTSLTILHQDTVGGLQVFVDNEWRSISPNFNAFVVNIGDTFMALSNGRYKSCLHRAVVNSRSPRKSLAFFLCPNKDKVVSPPDELVDCNNPRIYPDFSWPALLEFTQKHYRADMNTLQTFSNWFLQRQQKTAEVVL
;
A
#
# COMPACT_ATOMS: atom_id res chain seq x y z
N MET A 1 -22.35 -7.19 -36.75
CA MET A 1 -22.65 -6.47 -35.50
C MET A 1 -21.53 -6.76 -34.53
N PRO A 2 -20.78 -5.77 -34.04
CA PRO A 2 -19.76 -6.03 -33.06
C PRO A 2 -20.45 -6.40 -31.73
N HIS A 3 -20.17 -7.61 -31.23
CA HIS A 3 -20.53 -7.98 -29.86
C HIS A 3 -19.81 -7.04 -28.90
N THR A 4 -20.51 -6.06 -28.39
CA THR A 4 -20.08 -5.34 -27.19
C THR A 4 -19.91 -6.39 -26.08
N LYS A 5 -18.66 -6.75 -25.77
CA LYS A 5 -18.33 -7.50 -24.56
C LYS A 5 -18.89 -6.66 -23.42
N LYS A 6 -20.00 -7.10 -22.80
CA LYS A 6 -20.42 -6.57 -21.52
C LYS A 6 -19.21 -6.66 -20.60
N SER A 7 -18.67 -5.52 -20.17
CA SER A 7 -17.61 -5.52 -19.17
C SER A 7 -18.15 -6.27 -17.95
N LEU A 8 -17.41 -7.26 -17.47
CA LEU A 8 -17.78 -7.98 -16.27
C LEU A 8 -17.78 -6.96 -15.13
N ILE A 9 -18.91 -6.80 -14.47
CA ILE A 9 -19.02 -5.95 -13.28
C ILE A 9 -18.83 -6.86 -12.08
N PHE A 10 -17.86 -6.55 -11.22
CA PHE A 10 -17.72 -7.19 -9.92
C PHE A 10 -18.76 -6.58 -8.98
N ASP A 11 -19.87 -7.27 -8.78
CA ASP A 11 -20.88 -6.91 -7.80
C ASP A 11 -20.88 -7.97 -6.69
N ALA A 12 -20.34 -7.61 -5.53
CA ALA A 12 -20.26 -8.51 -4.37
C ALA A 12 -21.61 -9.01 -3.93
N THR A 13 -22.68 -8.23 -4.10
CA THR A 13 -24.05 -8.61 -3.68
C THR A 13 -24.63 -9.69 -4.59
N LEU A 14 -24.32 -9.65 -5.88
CA LEU A 14 -24.73 -10.65 -6.85
C LEU A 14 -23.86 -11.91 -6.77
N LEU A 15 -22.53 -11.73 -6.66
CA LEU A 15 -21.58 -12.83 -6.68
C LEU A 15 -21.65 -13.73 -5.45
N LYS A 16 -21.95 -13.17 -4.26
CA LYS A 16 -22.04 -13.97 -3.02
C LYS A 16 -23.08 -15.08 -3.05
N ASN A 17 -24.10 -14.96 -3.91
CA ASN A 17 -25.20 -15.92 -4.00
C ASN A 17 -24.97 -16.99 -5.09
N GLN A 18 -23.85 -16.95 -5.82
CA GLN A 18 -23.53 -17.93 -6.86
C GLN A 18 -22.77 -19.11 -6.26
N SER A 19 -22.99 -20.31 -6.78
CA SER A 19 -22.28 -21.53 -6.34
C SER A 19 -20.82 -21.61 -6.82
N SER A 20 -20.46 -20.82 -7.83
CA SER A 20 -19.12 -20.75 -8.42
C SER A 20 -18.71 -19.30 -8.67
N ILE A 21 -17.41 -19.06 -8.78
CA ILE A 21 -16.86 -17.75 -9.15
C ILE A 21 -16.64 -17.69 -10.67
N PRO A 22 -16.81 -16.51 -11.31
CA PRO A 22 -16.54 -16.35 -12.73
C PRO A 22 -15.07 -16.69 -13.08
N PRO A 23 -14.81 -17.28 -14.27
CA PRO A 23 -13.46 -17.75 -14.64
C PRO A 23 -12.36 -16.69 -14.55
N GLN A 24 -12.69 -15.42 -14.72
CA GLN A 24 -11.73 -14.29 -14.65
C GLN A 24 -11.13 -14.10 -13.27
N PHE A 25 -11.81 -14.60 -12.21
CA PHE A 25 -11.35 -14.56 -10.82
C PHE A 25 -10.59 -15.83 -10.39
N ILE A 26 -10.55 -16.85 -11.26
CA ILE A 26 -9.77 -18.07 -10.99
C ILE A 26 -8.31 -17.80 -11.33
N TRP A 27 -7.46 -17.91 -10.34
CA TRP A 27 -6.02 -17.72 -10.47
C TRP A 27 -5.33 -19.01 -10.92
N PRO A 28 -4.16 -18.94 -11.57
CA PRO A 28 -3.38 -20.13 -11.94
C PRO A 28 -3.01 -20.95 -10.69
N ASP A 29 -2.89 -22.27 -10.83
CA ASP A 29 -2.68 -23.20 -9.69
C ASP A 29 -1.44 -22.85 -8.84
N HIS A 30 -0.37 -22.39 -9.47
CA HIS A 30 0.87 -22.00 -8.80
C HIS A 30 0.79 -20.64 -8.06
N GLU A 31 -0.25 -19.84 -8.28
CA GLU A 31 -0.49 -18.56 -7.63
C GLU A 31 -1.63 -18.62 -6.60
N LYS A 32 -2.47 -19.68 -6.64
CA LYS A 32 -3.59 -19.84 -5.71
C LYS A 32 -3.12 -19.89 -4.26
N PRO A 33 -3.94 -19.45 -3.30
CA PRO A 33 -3.72 -19.80 -1.92
C PRO A 33 -3.88 -21.31 -1.79
N GLY A 34 -2.88 -22.00 -1.21
CA GLY A 34 -2.97 -23.46 -1.01
C GLY A 34 -4.22 -23.84 -0.19
N ALA A 35 -4.86 -24.95 -0.55
CA ALA A 35 -6.06 -25.46 0.14
C ALA A 35 -5.76 -26.05 1.55
N ALA A 36 -4.50 -26.34 1.85
CA ALA A 36 -4.09 -27.02 3.09
C ALA A 36 -3.51 -25.99 4.05
N HIS A 37 -4.13 -25.86 5.20
CA HIS A 37 -3.70 -25.10 6.39
C HIS A 37 -3.35 -23.61 6.17
N ALA A 38 -3.76 -22.76 7.11
CA ALA A 38 -3.28 -21.40 7.19
C ALA A 38 -1.73 -21.41 7.19
N PRO A 39 -1.06 -20.59 6.39
CA PRO A 39 0.39 -20.54 6.39
C PRO A 39 0.90 -20.16 7.78
N PRO A 40 2.13 -20.58 8.15
CA PRO A 40 2.71 -20.23 9.43
C PRO A 40 2.75 -18.71 9.61
N GLU A 41 2.67 -18.28 10.86
CA GLU A 41 2.72 -16.85 11.18
C GLU A 41 4.14 -16.33 10.96
N LEU A 42 4.23 -15.11 10.40
CA LEU A 42 5.48 -14.37 10.32
C LEU A 42 5.78 -13.77 11.69
N ASP A 43 6.95 -14.05 12.21
CA ASP A 43 7.46 -13.40 13.42
C ASP A 43 7.83 -11.95 13.09
N VAL A 44 6.89 -11.03 13.34
CA VAL A 44 7.07 -9.59 13.14
C VAL A 44 7.10 -8.87 14.50
N PRO A 45 8.07 -7.98 14.74
CA PRO A 45 8.12 -7.27 16.01
C PRO A 45 6.90 -6.34 16.18
N LEU A 46 6.37 -6.31 17.41
CA LEU A 46 5.39 -5.33 17.86
C LEU A 46 6.14 -4.20 18.57
N ILE A 47 6.23 -3.05 17.94
CA ILE A 47 7.05 -1.92 18.39
C ILE A 47 6.15 -0.88 19.08
N ASP A 48 6.44 -0.60 20.34
CA ASP A 48 5.77 0.45 21.10
C ASP A 48 6.39 1.82 20.78
N LEU A 49 5.60 2.72 20.22
CA LEU A 49 6.03 4.08 19.87
C LEU A 49 5.79 5.11 20.98
N GLY A 50 5.14 4.76 22.09
CA GLY A 50 4.76 5.72 23.13
C GLY A 50 5.96 6.46 23.73
N GLY A 51 7.03 5.75 24.06
CA GLY A 51 8.27 6.36 24.57
C GLY A 51 8.97 7.23 23.52
N PHE A 52 9.05 6.78 22.27
CA PHE A 52 9.59 7.59 21.16
C PHE A 52 8.79 8.90 20.99
N LEU A 53 7.46 8.82 20.95
CA LEU A 53 6.58 9.97 20.76
C LEU A 53 6.61 10.95 21.95
N SER A 54 6.89 10.47 23.16
CA SER A 54 7.09 11.32 24.35
C SER A 54 8.49 11.92 24.46
N GLY A 55 9.40 11.59 23.52
CA GLY A 55 10.74 12.15 23.45
C GLY A 55 11.78 11.41 24.33
N ASP A 56 11.50 10.19 24.79
CA ASP A 56 12.47 9.35 25.51
C ASP A 56 13.55 8.85 24.55
N PRO A 57 14.83 9.25 24.74
CA PRO A 57 15.91 8.86 23.82
C PRO A 57 16.24 7.36 23.89
N VAL A 58 16.03 6.70 25.04
CA VAL A 58 16.30 5.26 25.20
C VAL A 58 15.22 4.46 24.48
N ALA A 59 13.96 4.82 24.63
CA ALA A 59 12.86 4.21 23.89
C ALA A 59 12.99 4.45 22.38
N ALA A 60 13.40 5.64 21.97
CA ALA A 60 13.65 5.95 20.55
C ALA A 60 14.76 5.07 19.96
N ALA A 61 15.88 4.90 20.67
CA ALA A 61 16.98 4.03 20.24
C ALA A 61 16.54 2.57 20.12
N LYS A 62 15.76 2.08 21.10
CA LYS A 62 15.22 0.70 21.07
C LYS A 62 14.21 0.49 19.92
N ALA A 63 13.33 1.44 19.69
CA ALA A 63 12.40 1.38 18.56
C ALA A 63 13.14 1.39 17.23
N ALA A 64 14.17 2.23 17.07
CA ALA A 64 14.98 2.28 15.85
C ALA A 64 15.75 0.96 15.61
N GLU A 65 16.30 0.32 16.65
CA GLU A 65 16.93 -0.99 16.57
C GLU A 65 15.96 -2.05 16.02
N LEU A 66 14.78 -2.19 16.61
CA LEU A 66 13.76 -3.15 16.20
C LEU A 66 13.24 -2.89 14.76
N VAL A 67 13.04 -1.61 14.40
CA VAL A 67 12.70 -1.21 13.03
C VAL A 67 13.80 -1.64 12.05
N GLY A 68 15.06 -1.37 12.39
CA GLY A 68 16.21 -1.73 11.55
C GLY A 68 16.33 -3.24 11.32
N GLU A 69 16.21 -4.04 12.37
CA GLU A 69 16.24 -5.51 12.29
C GLU A 69 15.12 -6.05 11.40
N ALA A 70 13.87 -5.59 11.61
CA ALA A 70 12.73 -6.02 10.83
C ALA A 70 12.85 -5.63 9.35
N CYS A 71 13.27 -4.39 9.09
CA CYS A 71 13.44 -3.88 7.72
C CYS A 71 14.57 -4.57 6.96
N GLY A 72 15.66 -4.93 7.64
CA GLY A 72 16.75 -5.71 7.07
C GLY A 72 16.38 -7.16 6.78
N LYS A 73 15.48 -7.74 7.59
CA LYS A 73 15.07 -9.14 7.48
C LYS A 73 13.96 -9.35 6.43
N HIS A 74 12.84 -8.64 6.54
CA HIS A 74 11.65 -8.82 5.69
C HIS A 74 10.85 -7.54 5.42
N GLY A 75 11.26 -6.40 5.97
CA GLY A 75 10.61 -5.12 5.68
C GLY A 75 9.25 -4.88 6.33
N PHE A 76 8.78 -5.75 7.26
CA PHE A 76 7.48 -5.65 7.93
C PHE A 76 7.63 -5.54 9.46
N PHE A 77 6.83 -4.71 10.09
CA PHE A 77 6.71 -4.62 11.55
C PHE A 77 5.32 -4.08 11.94
N LEU A 78 4.94 -4.25 13.21
CA LEU A 78 3.73 -3.69 13.77
C LEU A 78 4.07 -2.56 14.73
N VAL A 79 3.21 -1.54 14.79
CA VAL A 79 3.36 -0.43 15.73
C VAL A 79 2.12 -0.28 16.60
N VAL A 80 2.32 -0.07 17.90
CA VAL A 80 1.29 0.25 18.90
C VAL A 80 1.66 1.54 19.63
N ASN A 81 0.73 2.10 20.41
CA ASN A 81 0.89 3.39 21.09
C ASN A 81 1.37 4.49 20.12
N HIS A 82 0.87 4.42 18.91
CA HIS A 82 1.28 5.19 17.72
C HIS A 82 0.74 6.63 17.69
N GLY A 83 -0.01 7.06 18.69
CA GLY A 83 -0.51 8.43 18.81
C GLY A 83 -1.70 8.79 17.91
N VAL A 84 -2.23 7.85 17.14
CA VAL A 84 -3.46 8.05 16.36
C VAL A 84 -4.66 7.76 17.24
N ASP A 85 -5.66 8.65 17.22
CA ASP A 85 -6.87 8.51 18.03
C ASP A 85 -7.65 7.24 17.64
N ALA A 86 -7.96 6.40 18.62
CA ALA A 86 -8.72 5.17 18.44
C ALA A 86 -10.13 5.42 17.90
N LYS A 87 -10.77 6.56 18.29
CA LYS A 87 -12.07 6.95 17.76
C LYS A 87 -11.96 7.26 16.26
N LEU A 88 -10.93 7.99 15.84
CA LEU A 88 -10.70 8.30 14.43
C LEU A 88 -10.51 7.03 13.59
N ILE A 89 -9.78 6.02 14.11
CA ILE A 89 -9.62 4.73 13.46
C ILE A 89 -10.97 4.02 13.32
N SER A 90 -11.78 4.00 14.38
CA SER A 90 -13.11 3.39 14.37
C SER A 90 -14.06 4.11 13.43
N ASP A 91 -14.04 5.44 13.38
CA ASP A 91 -14.84 6.26 12.47
C ASP A 91 -14.43 5.98 11.00
N ALA A 92 -13.14 5.90 10.71
CA ALA A 92 -12.65 5.57 9.37
C ALA A 92 -13.12 4.18 8.91
N GLN A 93 -13.10 3.17 9.81
CA GLN A 93 -13.65 1.83 9.52
C GLN A 93 -15.17 1.88 9.30
N PHE A 94 -15.90 2.60 10.12
CA PHE A 94 -17.36 2.76 10.00
C PHE A 94 -17.76 3.42 8.67
N TYR A 95 -17.09 4.50 8.28
CA TYR A 95 -17.37 5.18 7.01
C TYR A 95 -16.92 4.38 5.80
N MET A 96 -15.92 3.50 5.93
CA MET A 96 -15.60 2.54 4.89
C MET A 96 -16.76 1.56 4.66
N ASP A 97 -17.38 1.03 5.72
CA ASP A 97 -18.55 0.19 5.61
C ASP A 97 -19.69 0.93 4.91
N ASN A 98 -19.99 2.14 5.36
CA ASN A 98 -21.06 2.95 4.76
C ASN A 98 -20.84 3.19 3.26
N PHE A 99 -19.59 3.37 2.80
CA PHE A 99 -19.31 3.52 1.38
C PHE A 99 -19.49 2.22 0.61
N PHE A 100 -18.92 1.10 1.07
CA PHE A 100 -18.99 -0.16 0.32
C PHE A 100 -20.36 -0.84 0.37
N GLU A 101 -21.20 -0.50 1.33
CA GLU A 101 -22.61 -0.93 1.41
C GLU A 101 -23.52 -0.16 0.46
N GLN A 102 -23.08 0.98 -0.10
CA GLN A 102 -23.86 1.71 -1.09
C GLN A 102 -24.13 0.84 -2.33
N PRO A 103 -25.27 1.05 -3.00
CA PRO A 103 -25.53 0.44 -4.30
C PRO A 103 -24.41 0.72 -5.30
N LEU A 104 -24.17 -0.22 -6.20
CA LEU A 104 -23.04 -0.11 -7.14
C LEU A 104 -23.05 1.20 -7.93
N HIS A 105 -24.21 1.69 -8.38
CA HIS A 105 -24.33 2.93 -9.14
C HIS A 105 -23.90 4.18 -8.35
N GLU A 106 -24.06 4.18 -7.02
CA GLU A 106 -23.57 5.27 -6.17
C GLU A 106 -22.04 5.23 -6.04
N LYS A 107 -21.45 4.03 -5.86
CA LYS A 107 -20.00 3.85 -5.82
C LYS A 107 -19.34 4.20 -7.16
N GLU A 108 -20.02 3.92 -8.28
CA GLU A 108 -19.54 4.24 -9.63
C GLU A 108 -19.46 5.75 -9.93
N ARG A 109 -20.07 6.62 -9.11
CA ARG A 109 -19.85 8.08 -9.21
C ARG A 109 -18.39 8.44 -9.00
N ALA A 110 -17.68 7.67 -8.20
CA ALA A 110 -16.24 7.81 -7.96
C ALA A 110 -15.40 6.88 -8.86
N LEU A 111 -15.96 6.34 -9.96
CA LEU A 111 -15.28 5.34 -10.80
C LEU A 111 -13.91 5.84 -11.27
N ARG A 112 -12.90 5.00 -11.06
CA ARG A 112 -11.53 5.26 -11.51
C ARG A 112 -11.46 5.34 -13.03
N LYS A 113 -10.95 6.44 -13.56
CA LYS A 113 -10.74 6.60 -14.99
C LYS A 113 -9.52 5.81 -15.46
N LEU A 114 -9.53 5.48 -16.75
CA LEU A 114 -8.40 4.77 -17.36
C LEU A 114 -7.12 5.62 -17.28
N GLY A 115 -6.04 5.04 -16.76
CA GLY A 115 -4.76 5.72 -16.56
C GLY A 115 -4.63 6.43 -15.19
N GLU A 116 -5.71 6.59 -14.42
CA GLU A 116 -5.65 7.13 -13.06
C GLU A 116 -5.37 6.04 -12.02
N HIS A 117 -4.81 6.43 -10.88
CA HIS A 117 -4.57 5.53 -9.74
C HIS A 117 -5.58 5.73 -8.61
N CYS A 118 -6.34 6.83 -8.63
CA CYS A 118 -7.40 7.16 -7.68
C CYS A 118 -8.80 6.89 -8.23
N GLY A 119 -9.78 6.80 -7.35
CA GLY A 119 -11.17 6.47 -7.63
C GLY A 119 -11.58 5.07 -7.19
N TYR A 120 -12.85 4.77 -7.35
CA TYR A 120 -13.44 3.46 -7.09
C TYR A 120 -13.06 2.48 -8.20
N ALA A 121 -12.67 1.27 -7.81
CA ALA A 121 -12.42 0.18 -8.73
C ALA A 121 -13.12 -1.09 -8.23
N SER A 122 -14.04 -1.58 -9.05
CA SER A 122 -14.69 -2.86 -8.87
C SER A 122 -13.81 -3.95 -9.48
N SER A 123 -12.97 -4.58 -8.65
CA SER A 123 -12.06 -5.66 -9.04
C SER A 123 -11.11 -5.34 -10.22
N PHE A 124 -10.83 -4.08 -10.48
CA PHE A 124 -9.98 -3.65 -11.61
C PHE A 124 -10.43 -4.17 -12.98
N THR A 125 -11.72 -4.47 -13.16
CA THR A 125 -12.29 -5.05 -14.38
C THR A 125 -12.05 -4.21 -15.64
N GLY A 126 -11.85 -2.91 -15.49
CA GLY A 126 -11.48 -2.01 -16.61
C GLY A 126 -10.00 -2.08 -17.01
N ARG A 127 -9.12 -2.61 -16.14
CA ARG A 127 -7.66 -2.65 -16.36
C ARG A 127 -7.16 -4.04 -16.77
N PHE A 128 -7.74 -5.12 -16.23
CA PHE A 128 -7.34 -6.49 -16.45
C PHE A 128 -8.51 -7.32 -16.97
N SER A 129 -8.21 -8.36 -17.74
CA SER A 129 -9.20 -9.28 -18.32
C SER A 129 -9.19 -10.67 -17.67
N SER A 130 -8.17 -10.99 -16.87
CA SER A 130 -7.98 -12.26 -16.17
C SER A 130 -7.18 -12.03 -14.90
N LYS A 131 -7.15 -13.01 -14.00
CA LYS A 131 -6.51 -12.90 -12.67
C LYS A 131 -7.05 -11.69 -11.91
N LEU A 132 -8.36 -11.48 -11.96
CA LEU A 132 -8.99 -10.35 -11.28
C LEU A 132 -8.97 -10.59 -9.77
N PRO A 133 -8.62 -9.56 -8.97
CA PRO A 133 -8.65 -9.66 -7.53
C PRO A 133 -10.12 -9.65 -7.03
N TRP A 134 -10.41 -10.46 -6.01
CA TRP A 134 -11.72 -10.53 -5.38
C TRP A 134 -11.88 -9.39 -4.36
N LYS A 135 -12.09 -8.17 -4.86
CA LYS A 135 -12.20 -6.97 -4.01
C LYS A 135 -12.84 -5.76 -4.69
N GLU A 136 -13.29 -4.84 -3.87
CA GLU A 136 -13.57 -3.45 -4.24
C GLU A 136 -12.54 -2.52 -3.58
N THR A 137 -12.22 -1.42 -4.21
CA THR A 137 -11.32 -0.40 -3.63
C THR A 137 -11.82 1.01 -3.91
N LEU A 138 -11.58 1.91 -2.97
CA LEU A 138 -11.63 3.35 -3.19
C LEU A 138 -10.27 3.94 -2.86
N SER A 139 -9.68 4.69 -3.79
CA SER A 139 -8.38 5.35 -3.58
C SER A 139 -8.50 6.83 -3.85
N PHE A 140 -7.81 7.65 -3.07
CA PHE A 140 -7.76 9.10 -3.24
C PHE A 140 -6.40 9.65 -2.80
N GLU A 141 -6.07 10.81 -3.32
CA GLU A 141 -4.82 11.50 -3.02
C GLU A 141 -4.93 12.25 -1.70
N TYR A 142 -3.79 12.37 -1.04
CA TYR A 142 -3.57 13.24 0.10
C TYR A 142 -2.28 14.02 -0.13
N SER A 143 -2.27 15.30 0.23
CA SER A 143 -1.09 16.14 0.21
C SER A 143 -0.89 16.82 1.56
N ALA A 144 0.35 16.74 2.07
CA ALA A 144 0.78 17.44 3.27
C ALA A 144 1.42 18.82 2.95
N GLN A 145 1.30 19.29 1.69
CA GLN A 145 1.78 20.60 1.27
C GLN A 145 0.93 21.72 1.89
N GLU A 146 1.56 22.85 2.10
CA GLU A 146 0.87 24.06 2.53
C GLU A 146 -0.22 24.44 1.49
N GLY A 147 -1.42 24.77 1.98
CA GLY A 147 -2.58 25.06 1.13
C GLY A 147 -3.43 23.86 0.70
N SER A 148 -3.01 22.61 1.02
CA SER A 148 -3.74 21.39 0.66
C SER A 148 -4.60 20.81 1.81
N SER A 149 -4.97 21.62 2.79
CA SER A 149 -5.62 21.19 4.04
C SER A 149 -6.98 20.50 3.87
N HIS A 150 -7.64 20.64 2.72
CA HIS A 150 -8.98 20.09 2.45
C HIS A 150 -9.05 19.19 1.22
N ILE A 151 -7.92 18.73 0.69
CA ILE A 151 -7.87 17.98 -0.58
C ILE A 151 -8.75 16.72 -0.56
N VAL A 152 -8.83 16.03 0.57
CA VAL A 152 -9.64 14.82 0.73
C VAL A 152 -11.11 15.18 0.90
N GLU A 153 -11.43 16.19 1.70
CA GLU A 153 -12.82 16.70 1.84
C GLU A 153 -13.38 17.11 0.48
N ASP A 154 -12.64 17.92 -0.25
CA ASP A 154 -12.97 18.40 -1.59
C ASP A 154 -13.20 17.24 -2.58
N TYR A 155 -12.36 16.20 -2.51
CA TYR A 155 -12.52 15.01 -3.36
C TYR A 155 -13.87 14.35 -3.12
N PHE A 156 -14.24 14.08 -1.87
CA PHE A 156 -15.49 13.42 -1.55
C PHE A 156 -16.71 14.28 -1.90
N GLU A 157 -16.69 15.56 -1.55
CA GLU A 157 -17.81 16.47 -1.85
C GLU A 157 -18.01 16.65 -3.35
N LYS A 158 -16.94 16.86 -4.12
CA LYS A 158 -17.01 17.02 -5.59
C LYS A 158 -17.40 15.74 -6.31
N THR A 159 -16.98 14.57 -5.80
CA THR A 159 -17.14 13.29 -6.49
C THR A 159 -18.44 12.59 -6.10
N LEU A 160 -18.79 12.60 -4.82
CA LEU A 160 -19.93 11.87 -4.27
C LEU A 160 -21.07 12.79 -3.77
N GLY A 161 -20.78 14.09 -3.61
CA GLY A 161 -21.75 15.11 -3.21
C GLY A 161 -21.76 15.39 -1.70
N PRO A 162 -22.59 16.36 -1.27
CA PRO A 162 -22.59 16.90 0.09
C PRO A 162 -22.93 15.87 1.18
N ASP A 163 -23.68 14.82 0.85
CA ASP A 163 -24.00 13.74 1.80
C ASP A 163 -22.74 12.98 2.27
N PHE A 164 -21.65 13.07 1.53
CA PHE A 164 -20.36 12.47 1.85
C PHE A 164 -19.36 13.44 2.48
N ALA A 165 -19.74 14.69 2.75
CA ALA A 165 -18.84 15.70 3.32
C ALA A 165 -18.25 15.27 4.68
N HIS A 166 -19.06 14.62 5.54
CA HIS A 166 -18.58 14.14 6.83
C HIS A 166 -17.54 13.00 6.70
N LEU A 167 -17.78 12.08 5.76
CA LEU A 167 -16.82 11.03 5.40
C LEU A 167 -15.50 11.64 4.89
N GLY A 168 -15.59 12.69 4.06
CA GLY A 168 -14.42 13.45 3.61
C GLY A 168 -13.59 14.03 4.75
N LYS A 169 -14.25 14.62 5.78
CA LYS A 169 -13.58 15.15 6.98
C LYS A 169 -12.85 14.08 7.77
N VAL A 170 -13.50 12.94 8.02
CA VAL A 170 -12.87 11.82 8.75
C VAL A 170 -11.63 11.33 8.02
N TYR A 171 -11.70 11.15 6.70
CA TYR A 171 -10.52 10.70 5.96
C TYR A 171 -9.45 11.77 5.78
N GLN A 172 -9.80 13.06 5.76
CA GLN A 172 -8.83 14.14 5.80
C GLN A 172 -8.01 14.09 7.10
N GLU A 173 -8.67 13.94 8.25
CA GLU A 173 -8.03 13.84 9.55
C GLU A 173 -7.23 12.55 9.70
N TYR A 174 -7.77 11.42 9.21
CA TYR A 174 -7.08 10.14 9.20
C TYR A 174 -5.80 10.20 8.39
N CYS A 175 -5.83 10.73 7.15
CA CYS A 175 -4.64 10.91 6.32
C CYS A 175 -3.61 11.84 6.95
N SER A 176 -4.05 12.93 7.60
CA SER A 176 -3.17 13.84 8.31
C SER A 176 -2.46 13.13 9.49
N SER A 177 -3.17 12.26 10.19
CA SER A 177 -2.60 11.44 11.26
C SER A 177 -1.62 10.38 10.74
N MET A 178 -1.95 9.73 9.61
CA MET A 178 -1.05 8.78 8.95
C MET A 178 0.21 9.47 8.42
N SER A 179 0.10 10.67 7.85
CA SER A 179 1.25 11.45 7.41
C SER A 179 2.19 11.78 8.58
N ARG A 180 1.65 12.24 9.73
CA ARG A 180 2.47 12.48 10.93
C ARG A 180 3.16 11.22 11.44
N LEU A 181 2.43 10.10 11.53
CA LEU A 181 2.98 8.81 11.93
C LEU A 181 4.09 8.34 10.96
N SER A 182 3.87 8.50 9.66
CA SER A 182 4.87 8.17 8.63
C SER A 182 6.16 8.95 8.84
N LEU A 183 6.09 10.26 9.12
CA LEU A 183 7.27 11.10 9.36
C LEU A 183 8.02 10.68 10.64
N GLY A 184 7.32 10.25 11.68
CA GLY A 184 7.94 9.65 12.86
C GLY A 184 8.66 8.33 12.57
N ILE A 185 8.04 7.47 11.74
CA ILE A 185 8.69 6.22 11.30
C ILE A 185 9.91 6.52 10.42
N MET A 186 9.86 7.53 9.54
CA MET A 186 11.02 7.97 8.74
C MET A 186 12.19 8.45 9.62
N GLU A 187 11.90 9.06 10.76
CA GLU A 187 12.92 9.44 11.74
C GLU A 187 13.58 8.20 12.37
N LEU A 188 12.79 7.19 12.78
CA LEU A 188 13.32 5.90 13.29
C LEU A 188 14.14 5.16 12.23
N LEU A 189 13.71 5.18 10.96
CA LEU A 189 14.44 4.58 9.84
C LEU A 189 15.79 5.30 9.60
N GLY A 190 15.84 6.61 9.74
CA GLY A 190 17.11 7.37 9.70
C GLY A 190 18.06 6.96 10.82
N MET A 191 17.56 6.91 12.05
CA MET A 191 18.34 6.46 13.21
C MET A 191 18.88 5.04 13.04
N SER A 192 18.05 4.11 12.56
CA SER A 192 18.41 2.69 12.40
C SER A 192 19.45 2.45 11.29
N LEU A 193 19.49 3.33 10.28
CA LEU A 193 20.49 3.31 9.21
C LEU A 193 21.79 4.03 9.57
N GLY A 194 21.83 4.74 10.70
CA GLY A 194 22.99 5.53 11.10
C GLY A 194 23.20 6.81 10.30
N VAL A 195 22.16 7.31 9.62
CA VAL A 195 22.16 8.61 8.95
C VAL A 195 21.60 9.69 9.87
N ASN A 196 21.67 10.96 9.43
CA ASN A 196 21.06 12.04 10.18
C ASN A 196 19.59 11.70 10.51
N ARG A 197 19.20 11.80 11.79
CA ARG A 197 17.87 11.48 12.29
C ARG A 197 16.75 12.13 11.51
N ASN A 198 16.94 13.35 11.01
CA ASN A 198 15.92 14.09 10.28
C ASN A 198 15.98 13.89 8.77
N HIS A 199 16.99 13.23 8.21
CA HIS A 199 17.22 13.13 6.77
C HIS A 199 15.96 12.68 6.01
N PHE A 200 15.41 11.52 6.33
CA PHE A 200 14.22 11.03 5.64
C PHE A 200 12.96 11.78 6.06
N LYS A 201 12.85 12.24 7.29
CA LYS A 201 11.72 13.06 7.74
C LYS A 201 11.61 14.35 6.92
N GLU A 202 12.72 15.05 6.70
CA GLU A 202 12.79 16.27 5.87
C GLU A 202 12.56 15.95 4.39
N PHE A 203 13.06 14.80 3.92
CA PHE A 203 12.81 14.35 2.55
C PHE A 203 11.32 14.14 2.27
N PHE A 204 10.56 13.59 3.21
CA PHE A 204 9.12 13.34 3.07
C PHE A 204 8.23 14.47 3.60
N GLN A 205 8.79 15.56 4.11
CA GLN A 205 7.98 16.73 4.48
C GLN A 205 7.26 17.28 3.25
N GLY A 206 5.96 17.60 3.40
CA GLY A 206 5.12 17.99 2.27
C GLY A 206 4.83 16.85 1.29
N ASN A 207 4.78 15.60 1.77
CA ASN A 207 4.54 14.40 0.96
C ASN A 207 3.22 14.43 0.17
N GLU A 208 3.22 13.78 -0.98
CA GLU A 208 2.04 13.52 -1.80
C GLU A 208 1.73 12.02 -1.70
N SER A 209 0.72 11.68 -0.92
CA SER A 209 0.44 10.30 -0.51
C SER A 209 -0.89 9.79 -1.08
N ILE A 210 -1.09 8.48 -1.01
CA ILE A 210 -2.30 7.85 -1.52
C ILE A 210 -2.96 7.10 -0.36
N MET A 211 -4.26 7.34 -0.17
CA MET A 211 -5.10 6.54 0.72
C MET A 211 -5.90 5.54 -0.08
N ARG A 212 -5.99 4.30 0.40
CA ARG A 212 -6.79 3.24 -0.22
C ARG A 212 -7.59 2.47 0.82
N LEU A 213 -8.89 2.43 0.59
CA LEU A 213 -9.81 1.57 1.27
C LEU A 213 -9.94 0.27 0.47
N ASN A 214 -9.75 -0.88 1.11
CA ASN A 214 -9.93 -2.19 0.48
C ASN A 214 -11.04 -2.96 1.18
N TYR A 215 -12.00 -3.41 0.40
CA TYR A 215 -13.09 -4.26 0.84
C TYR A 215 -13.01 -5.60 0.09
N TYR A 216 -12.86 -6.69 0.85
CA TYR A 216 -12.76 -8.04 0.34
C TYR A 216 -14.01 -8.82 0.78
N PRO A 217 -15.04 -8.92 -0.06
CA PRO A 217 -16.25 -9.65 0.30
C PRO A 217 -15.99 -11.14 0.49
N PRO A 218 -16.84 -11.87 1.26
CA PRO A 218 -16.76 -13.31 1.35
C PRO A 218 -16.78 -13.97 -0.03
N CYS A 219 -15.96 -14.99 -0.22
CA CYS A 219 -15.85 -15.73 -1.47
C CYS A 219 -16.20 -17.20 -1.26
N GLN A 220 -17.07 -17.76 -2.13
CA GLN A 220 -17.48 -19.17 -2.03
C GLN A 220 -16.35 -20.15 -2.37
N LYS A 221 -15.33 -19.67 -3.10
CA LYS A 221 -14.16 -20.46 -3.54
C LYS A 221 -12.86 -19.72 -3.19
N PRO A 222 -12.56 -19.52 -1.87
CA PRO A 222 -11.42 -18.72 -1.45
C PRO A 222 -10.08 -19.40 -1.80
N ASP A 223 -10.08 -20.71 -2.03
CA ASP A 223 -8.95 -21.50 -2.49
C ASP A 223 -8.60 -21.28 -3.97
N GLN A 224 -9.47 -20.63 -4.75
CA GLN A 224 -9.29 -20.42 -6.19
C GLN A 224 -8.95 -18.98 -6.59
N THR A 225 -9.05 -18.03 -5.68
CA THR A 225 -8.89 -16.61 -5.96
C THR A 225 -8.04 -15.89 -4.91
N LEU A 226 -7.59 -14.69 -5.24
CA LEU A 226 -6.88 -13.79 -4.31
C LEU A 226 -7.64 -12.47 -4.18
N GLY A 227 -7.66 -11.91 -2.99
CA GLY A 227 -8.14 -10.56 -2.73
C GLY A 227 -7.21 -9.50 -3.32
N THR A 228 -5.91 -9.71 -3.21
CA THR A 228 -4.88 -8.95 -3.93
C THR A 228 -3.78 -9.93 -4.30
N GLY A 229 -3.38 -9.93 -5.58
CA GLY A 229 -2.29 -10.78 -6.07
C GLY A 229 -0.94 -10.40 -5.48
N PRO A 230 0.07 -11.30 -5.61
CA PRO A 230 1.42 -11.03 -5.17
C PRO A 230 1.97 -9.74 -5.78
N HIS A 231 2.53 -8.85 -4.97
CA HIS A 231 3.15 -7.59 -5.39
C HIS A 231 4.09 -7.05 -4.32
N CYS A 232 5.02 -6.20 -4.72
CA CYS A 232 5.73 -5.25 -3.87
C CYS A 232 5.08 -3.88 -4.00
N ASP A 233 5.08 -3.09 -2.93
CA ASP A 233 4.59 -1.72 -3.00
C ASP A 233 5.63 -0.82 -3.65
N PRO A 234 5.30 -0.07 -4.71
CA PRO A 234 6.26 0.84 -5.34
C PRO A 234 6.51 2.11 -4.51
N THR A 235 5.68 2.39 -3.53
CA THR A 235 5.73 3.54 -2.62
C THR A 235 6.91 3.45 -1.66
N SER A 236 7.07 4.43 -0.77
CA SER A 236 8.18 4.42 0.19
C SER A 236 7.86 3.61 1.44
N LEU A 237 6.68 3.82 1.98
CA LEU A 237 6.20 3.18 3.19
C LEU A 237 4.70 2.94 3.05
N THR A 238 4.22 1.80 3.52
CA THR A 238 2.79 1.53 3.68
C THR A 238 2.47 1.42 5.16
N ILE A 239 1.45 2.16 5.61
CA ILE A 239 0.85 2.00 6.93
C ILE A 239 -0.55 1.42 6.72
N LEU A 240 -0.74 0.19 7.19
CA LEU A 240 -1.96 -0.58 7.00
C LEU A 240 -2.68 -0.80 8.33
N HIS A 241 -3.93 -0.34 8.42
CA HIS A 241 -4.85 -0.80 9.46
C HIS A 241 -5.69 -1.95 8.93
N GLN A 242 -5.77 -3.04 9.68
CA GLN A 242 -6.62 -4.19 9.38
C GLN A 242 -7.79 -4.24 10.37
N ASP A 243 -8.94 -4.75 9.90
CA ASP A 243 -9.99 -5.21 10.81
C ASP A 243 -9.54 -6.48 11.58
N THR A 244 -10.48 -7.19 12.19
CA THR A 244 -10.20 -8.43 12.93
C THR A 244 -10.11 -9.68 12.05
N VAL A 245 -10.25 -9.53 10.73
CA VAL A 245 -10.23 -10.65 9.77
C VAL A 245 -8.86 -10.76 9.13
N GLY A 246 -8.20 -11.89 9.31
CA GLY A 246 -6.89 -12.20 8.72
C GLY A 246 -6.92 -12.30 7.19
N GLY A 247 -5.73 -12.35 6.58
CA GLY A 247 -5.60 -12.53 5.14
C GLY A 247 -4.36 -11.88 4.52
N LEU A 248 -3.62 -11.04 5.26
CA LEU A 248 -2.32 -10.54 4.81
C LEU A 248 -1.29 -11.64 4.89
N GLN A 249 -0.58 -11.88 3.78
CA GLN A 249 0.51 -12.86 3.69
C GLN A 249 1.74 -12.21 3.05
N VAL A 250 2.91 -12.52 3.60
CA VAL A 250 4.22 -12.03 3.13
C VAL A 250 5.06 -13.23 2.68
N PHE A 251 5.78 -13.08 1.59
CA PHE A 251 6.67 -14.12 1.06
C PHE A 251 8.08 -13.96 1.61
N VAL A 252 8.46 -14.85 2.50
CA VAL A 252 9.76 -14.85 3.20
C VAL A 252 10.32 -16.25 3.19
N ASP A 253 11.61 -16.42 2.94
CA ASP A 253 12.32 -17.69 2.90
C ASP A 253 11.65 -18.74 1.98
N ASN A 254 11.19 -18.28 0.81
CA ASN A 254 10.47 -19.05 -0.20
C ASN A 254 9.12 -19.64 0.26
N GLU A 255 8.53 -19.08 1.32
CA GLU A 255 7.23 -19.49 1.84
C GLU A 255 6.32 -18.30 2.08
N TRP A 256 5.01 -18.49 1.90
CA TRP A 256 4.01 -17.54 2.34
C TRP A 256 3.83 -17.65 3.85
N ARG A 257 3.88 -16.52 4.56
CA ARG A 257 3.65 -16.42 6.00
C ARG A 257 2.54 -15.42 6.28
N SER A 258 1.68 -15.70 7.25
CA SER A 258 0.57 -14.82 7.62
C SER A 258 1.00 -13.74 8.61
N ILE A 259 0.35 -12.57 8.55
CA ILE A 259 0.40 -11.57 9.62
C ILE A 259 -0.97 -11.56 10.28
N SER A 260 -1.02 -11.94 11.55
CA SER A 260 -2.25 -11.94 12.33
C SER A 260 -2.80 -10.50 12.51
N PRO A 261 -4.12 -10.30 12.37
CA PRO A 261 -4.70 -8.99 12.57
C PRO A 261 -4.62 -8.58 14.05
N ASN A 262 -4.28 -7.31 14.28
CA ASN A 262 -4.37 -6.67 15.58
C ASN A 262 -5.02 -5.29 15.37
N PHE A 263 -6.26 -5.12 15.83
CA PHE A 263 -7.04 -3.90 15.62
C PHE A 263 -6.38 -2.67 16.26
N ASN A 264 -5.59 -2.85 17.31
CA ASN A 264 -4.91 -1.77 18.03
C ASN A 264 -3.50 -1.45 17.46
N ALA A 265 -3.10 -2.10 16.38
CA ALA A 265 -1.80 -1.90 15.76
C ALA A 265 -1.92 -1.53 14.28
N PHE A 266 -0.96 -0.79 13.78
CA PHE A 266 -0.75 -0.68 12.33
C PHE A 266 0.33 -1.68 11.90
N VAL A 267 0.10 -2.34 10.76
CA VAL A 267 1.16 -3.03 10.03
C VAL A 267 1.89 -2.00 9.18
N VAL A 268 3.20 -1.98 9.26
CA VAL A 268 4.06 -1.11 8.47
C VAL A 268 4.95 -1.95 7.59
N ASN A 269 5.07 -1.58 6.31
CA ASN A 269 6.04 -2.22 5.41
C ASN A 269 6.80 -1.22 4.55
N ILE A 270 8.04 -1.58 4.26
CA ILE A 270 8.94 -0.90 3.33
C ILE A 270 8.47 -1.17 1.89
N GLY A 271 8.46 -0.11 1.08
CA GLY A 271 8.24 -0.22 -0.36
C GLY A 271 9.51 0.00 -1.19
N ASP A 272 9.38 -0.21 -2.50
CA ASP A 272 10.51 -0.17 -3.46
C ASP A 272 11.26 1.17 -3.45
N THR A 273 10.53 2.28 -3.30
CA THR A 273 11.15 3.62 -3.22
C THR A 273 12.07 3.75 -2.00
N PHE A 274 11.65 3.25 -0.82
CA PHE A 274 12.53 3.31 0.36
C PHE A 274 13.64 2.25 0.30
N MET A 275 13.41 1.12 -0.35
CA MET A 275 14.49 0.17 -0.66
C MET A 275 15.59 0.86 -1.46
N ALA A 276 15.24 1.70 -2.45
CA ALA A 276 16.23 2.50 -3.20
C ALA A 276 16.90 3.56 -2.32
N LEU A 277 16.13 4.31 -1.50
CA LEU A 277 16.67 5.31 -0.56
C LEU A 277 17.61 4.71 0.48
N SER A 278 17.42 3.47 0.87
CA SER A 278 18.32 2.74 1.80
C SER A 278 19.48 2.04 1.12
N ASN A 279 19.71 2.27 -0.17
CA ASN A 279 20.69 1.57 -1.00
C ASN A 279 20.58 0.04 -0.90
N GLY A 280 19.34 -0.48 -0.90
CA GLY A 280 19.05 -1.92 -0.83
C GLY A 280 19.24 -2.56 0.56
N ARG A 281 19.59 -1.79 1.60
CA ARG A 281 19.76 -2.32 2.97
C ARG A 281 18.43 -2.81 3.57
N TYR A 282 17.32 -2.13 3.26
CA TYR A 282 15.98 -2.51 3.69
C TYR A 282 15.18 -3.12 2.56
N LYS A 283 14.36 -4.11 2.88
CA LYS A 283 13.70 -4.95 1.90
C LYS A 283 12.27 -4.51 1.63
N SER A 284 11.91 -4.45 0.36
CA SER A 284 10.53 -4.41 -0.10
C SER A 284 10.10 -5.84 -0.44
N CYS A 285 9.28 -6.44 0.41
CA CYS A 285 8.93 -7.86 0.26
C CYS A 285 7.61 -8.07 -0.46
N LEU A 286 7.57 -9.17 -1.22
CA LEU A 286 6.37 -9.63 -1.91
C LEU A 286 5.29 -10.00 -0.89
N HIS A 287 4.08 -9.47 -1.08
CA HIS A 287 2.94 -9.75 -0.22
C HIS A 287 1.66 -9.87 -1.01
N ARG A 288 0.64 -10.49 -0.41
CA ARG A 288 -0.67 -10.70 -1.01
C ARG A 288 -1.78 -10.64 0.02
N ALA A 289 -3.03 -10.52 -0.43
CA ALA A 289 -4.20 -10.68 0.42
C ALA A 289 -5.02 -11.88 -0.03
N VAL A 290 -5.32 -12.81 0.89
CA VAL A 290 -6.25 -13.91 0.67
C VAL A 290 -7.64 -13.52 1.19
N VAL A 291 -8.67 -14.18 0.66
CA VAL A 291 -10.06 -14.02 1.07
C VAL A 291 -10.56 -15.25 1.81
N ASN A 292 -11.68 -15.14 2.50
CA ASN A 292 -12.33 -16.23 3.19
C ASN A 292 -13.81 -16.34 2.79
N SER A 293 -14.48 -17.41 3.19
CA SER A 293 -15.88 -17.66 2.83
C SER A 293 -16.90 -17.19 3.87
N ARG A 294 -16.46 -16.63 5.00
CA ARG A 294 -17.33 -16.38 6.16
C ARG A 294 -17.71 -14.91 6.33
N SER A 295 -16.73 -14.04 6.31
CA SER A 295 -16.88 -12.61 6.64
C SER A 295 -16.08 -11.73 5.71
N PRO A 296 -16.54 -10.49 5.43
CA PRO A 296 -15.74 -9.54 4.70
C PRO A 296 -14.46 -9.22 5.47
N ARG A 297 -13.35 -9.04 4.77
CA ARG A 297 -12.11 -8.45 5.31
C ARG A 297 -12.00 -7.00 4.83
N LYS A 298 -11.51 -6.13 5.69
CA LYS A 298 -11.36 -4.71 5.40
C LYS A 298 -9.97 -4.23 5.79
N SER A 299 -9.43 -3.31 5.02
CA SER A 299 -8.18 -2.65 5.37
C SER A 299 -8.09 -1.23 4.84
N LEU A 300 -7.43 -0.38 5.63
CA LEU A 300 -7.11 1.01 5.31
C LEU A 300 -5.60 1.09 5.07
N ALA A 301 -5.19 1.38 3.85
CA ALA A 301 -3.79 1.47 3.46
C ALA A 301 -3.41 2.91 3.11
N PHE A 302 -2.50 3.48 3.87
CA PHE A 302 -1.88 4.77 3.57
C PHE A 302 -0.49 4.54 2.99
N PHE A 303 -0.26 5.04 1.78
CA PHE A 303 0.98 4.91 1.04
C PHE A 303 1.72 6.23 1.05
N LEU A 304 2.84 6.28 1.78
CA LEU A 304 3.72 7.44 1.77
C LEU A 304 4.51 7.48 0.47
N CYS A 305 4.33 8.54 -0.29
CA CYS A 305 5.09 8.79 -1.52
C CYS A 305 5.93 10.06 -1.38
N PRO A 306 7.10 10.16 -2.02
CA PRO A 306 7.82 11.42 -2.07
C PRO A 306 7.04 12.44 -2.91
N ASN A 307 7.31 13.71 -2.69
CA ASN A 307 6.86 14.75 -3.62
C ASN A 307 7.39 14.43 -5.03
N LYS A 308 6.56 14.68 -6.05
CA LYS A 308 6.86 14.36 -7.46
C LYS A 308 8.14 15.02 -8.00
N ASP A 309 8.51 16.18 -7.43
CA ASP A 309 9.68 16.94 -7.87
C ASP A 309 10.98 16.49 -7.19
N LYS A 310 10.90 15.59 -6.20
CA LYS A 310 12.08 15.08 -5.50
C LYS A 310 12.73 13.91 -6.24
N VAL A 311 14.06 13.89 -6.20
CA VAL A 311 14.86 12.79 -6.71
C VAL A 311 15.04 11.74 -5.62
N VAL A 312 14.72 10.50 -5.93
CA VAL A 312 14.98 9.33 -5.09
C VAL A 312 16.44 8.92 -5.28
N SER A 313 17.24 9.15 -4.25
CA SER A 313 18.68 8.88 -4.21
C SER A 313 19.05 8.50 -2.78
N PRO A 314 19.87 7.47 -2.54
CA PRO A 314 20.34 7.17 -1.20
C PRO A 314 21.24 8.30 -0.69
N PRO A 315 21.26 8.59 0.62
CA PRO A 315 22.23 9.51 1.21
C PRO A 315 23.65 8.99 1.09
N ASP A 316 24.62 9.90 1.01
CA ASP A 316 26.04 9.58 0.77
C ASP A 316 26.61 8.63 1.84
N GLU A 317 26.11 8.72 3.09
CA GLU A 317 26.52 7.86 4.20
C GLU A 317 26.19 6.37 3.97
N LEU A 318 25.29 6.06 3.05
CA LEU A 318 24.92 4.69 2.71
C LEU A 318 25.64 4.16 1.47
N VAL A 319 26.50 4.96 0.85
CA VAL A 319 27.21 4.62 -0.40
C VAL A 319 28.73 4.79 -0.18
N ASP A 320 29.49 3.71 -0.35
CA ASP A 320 30.95 3.71 -0.24
C ASP A 320 31.57 2.64 -1.16
N CYS A 321 32.87 2.46 -1.13
CA CYS A 321 33.58 1.47 -1.95
C CYS A 321 33.19 0.02 -1.63
N ASN A 322 32.71 -0.28 -0.41
CA ASN A 322 32.25 -1.60 0.01
C ASN A 322 30.75 -1.78 -0.24
N ASN A 323 30.00 -0.68 -0.31
CA ASN A 323 28.57 -0.62 -0.56
C ASN A 323 28.30 0.33 -1.74
N PRO A 324 28.65 -0.05 -2.96
CA PRO A 324 28.46 0.80 -4.12
C PRO A 324 26.96 1.02 -4.37
N ARG A 325 26.65 2.08 -5.07
CA ARG A 325 25.29 2.42 -5.44
C ARG A 325 24.62 1.31 -6.25
N ILE A 326 23.42 0.88 -5.83
CA ILE A 326 22.70 -0.24 -6.45
C ILE A 326 21.72 0.24 -7.52
N TYR A 327 21.02 1.36 -7.28
CA TYR A 327 19.95 1.85 -8.14
C TYR A 327 20.28 3.25 -8.70
N PRO A 328 19.85 3.58 -9.94
CA PRO A 328 20.01 4.92 -10.49
C PRO A 328 19.14 5.93 -9.74
N ASP A 329 19.43 7.21 -9.89
CA ASP A 329 18.56 8.28 -9.48
C ASP A 329 17.29 8.30 -10.32
N PHE A 330 16.11 8.44 -9.68
CA PHE A 330 14.84 8.52 -10.38
C PHE A 330 13.83 9.40 -9.64
N SER A 331 12.77 9.80 -10.31
CA SER A 331 11.62 10.45 -9.67
C SER A 331 10.51 9.44 -9.38
N TRP A 332 9.73 9.67 -8.34
CA TRP A 332 8.56 8.85 -8.02
C TRP A 332 7.60 8.66 -9.21
N PRO A 333 7.23 9.71 -9.99
CA PRO A 333 6.40 9.54 -11.16
C PRO A 333 6.94 8.53 -12.18
N ALA A 334 8.26 8.43 -12.37
CA ALA A 334 8.85 7.48 -13.30
C ALA A 334 8.66 6.02 -12.84
N LEU A 335 8.83 5.74 -11.55
CA LEU A 335 8.57 4.41 -10.99
C LEU A 335 7.07 4.07 -11.05
N LEU A 336 6.19 5.02 -10.73
CA LEU A 336 4.74 4.83 -10.81
C LEU A 336 4.30 4.53 -12.25
N GLU A 337 4.80 5.27 -13.25
CA GLU A 337 4.54 5.00 -14.68
C GLU A 337 4.93 3.56 -15.05
N PHE A 338 6.11 3.14 -14.61
CA PHE A 338 6.60 1.78 -14.88
C PHE A 338 5.67 0.72 -14.29
N THR A 339 5.32 0.83 -13.01
CA THR A 339 4.49 -0.17 -12.31
C THR A 339 3.05 -0.22 -12.83
N GLN A 340 2.54 0.90 -13.35
CA GLN A 340 1.22 0.90 -14.01
C GLN A 340 1.21 0.13 -15.33
N LYS A 341 2.33 0.12 -16.06
CA LYS A 341 2.48 -0.55 -17.36
C LYS A 341 2.99 -1.98 -17.25
N HIS A 342 3.73 -2.30 -16.20
CA HIS A 342 4.46 -3.56 -16.03
C HIS A 342 4.14 -4.16 -14.66
N TYR A 343 2.98 -4.84 -14.55
CA TYR A 343 2.67 -5.59 -13.33
C TYR A 343 3.65 -6.76 -13.17
N ARG A 344 4.16 -6.91 -11.95
CA ARG A 344 5.06 -8.01 -11.57
C ARG A 344 4.56 -8.69 -10.29
N ALA A 345 4.69 -10.02 -10.30
CA ALA A 345 4.38 -10.87 -9.15
C ALA A 345 5.65 -11.42 -8.48
N ASP A 346 6.79 -10.70 -8.61
CA ASP A 346 8.08 -11.05 -8.02
C ASP A 346 8.72 -9.85 -7.31
N MET A 347 9.83 -10.09 -6.60
CA MET A 347 10.59 -9.07 -5.85
C MET A 347 11.57 -8.27 -6.71
N ASN A 348 11.54 -8.39 -8.04
CA ASN A 348 12.50 -7.76 -8.94
C ASN A 348 11.96 -6.48 -9.60
N THR A 349 10.90 -5.90 -9.07
CA THR A 349 10.26 -4.70 -9.64
C THR A 349 11.27 -3.56 -9.80
N LEU A 350 11.99 -3.21 -8.73
CA LEU A 350 12.93 -2.09 -8.75
C LEU A 350 14.15 -2.35 -9.66
N GLN A 351 14.68 -3.58 -9.69
CA GLN A 351 15.77 -3.94 -10.61
C GLN A 351 15.33 -3.87 -12.07
N THR A 352 14.12 -4.35 -12.37
CA THR A 352 13.58 -4.30 -13.74
C THR A 352 13.27 -2.87 -14.16
N PHE A 353 12.75 -2.07 -13.24
CA PHE A 353 12.57 -0.63 -13.45
C PHE A 353 13.90 0.06 -13.74
N SER A 354 14.94 -0.20 -12.98
CA SER A 354 16.27 0.40 -13.18
C SER A 354 16.79 0.13 -14.59
N ASN A 355 16.70 -1.10 -15.06
CA ASN A 355 17.11 -1.48 -16.42
C ASN A 355 16.29 -0.76 -17.49
N TRP A 356 14.96 -0.73 -17.34
CA TRP A 356 14.05 -0.03 -18.25
C TRP A 356 14.33 1.49 -18.28
N PHE A 357 14.57 2.08 -17.11
CA PHE A 357 14.80 3.51 -16.96
C PHE A 357 16.10 3.96 -17.62
N LEU A 358 17.20 3.23 -17.40
CA LEU A 358 18.50 3.50 -18.03
C LEU A 358 18.45 3.36 -19.56
N GLN A 359 17.77 2.33 -20.09
CA GLN A 359 17.58 2.16 -21.54
C GLN A 359 16.79 3.33 -22.16
N ARG A 360 15.79 3.86 -21.43
CA ARG A 360 15.00 5.01 -21.89
C ARG A 360 15.85 6.29 -21.92
N GLN A 361 16.69 6.52 -20.92
CA GLN A 361 17.61 7.67 -20.90
C GLN A 361 18.60 7.62 -22.07
N GLN A 362 19.19 6.46 -22.36
CA GLN A 362 20.11 6.28 -23.50
C GLN A 362 19.43 6.61 -24.84
N LYS A 363 18.23 6.08 -25.09
CA LYS A 363 17.47 6.39 -26.30
C LYS A 363 17.13 7.87 -26.45
N THR A 364 16.83 8.55 -25.35
CA THR A 364 16.54 9.99 -25.38
C THR A 364 17.78 10.80 -25.70
N ALA A 365 18.97 10.41 -25.19
CA ALA A 365 20.23 11.04 -25.50
C ALA A 365 20.65 10.86 -26.97
N GLU A 366 20.40 9.68 -27.56
CA GLU A 366 20.67 9.39 -28.98
C GLU A 366 19.77 10.15 -29.97
N VAL A 367 18.57 10.58 -29.55
CA VAL A 367 17.63 11.36 -30.39
C VAL A 367 17.95 12.87 -30.38
N VAL A 368 18.70 13.34 -29.39
CA VAL A 368 19.06 14.75 -29.20
C VAL A 368 20.42 15.08 -29.86
N LEU A 369 21.19 14.07 -30.26
CA LEU A 369 22.43 14.17 -31.06
C LEU A 369 22.11 13.99 -32.57
#